data_e58b6caaf230d26aa19a51827d9530d3
#
_entry.id   e58b6caaf230d26aa19a51827d9530d3
#
_cell.length_a   1.000
_cell.length_b   1.000
_cell.length_c   1.000
_cell.angle_alpha   90.00
_cell.angle_beta   90.00
_cell.angle_gamma   90.00
#
_symmetry.space_group_name_H-M   'P 1'
#
loop_
_entity.id
_entity.type
_entity.pdbx_description
1 polymer ?
#
loop_
_entity_poly.entity_id
_entity_poly.type
_entity_poly.pdbx_seq_one_letter_code
_entity_poly.pdbx_strand_id
1 'polypeptide(L)'
;MSKLPAVLQQLKFPVIASPLFIISNPKLVIAQCKAGVVGSMPALNARPAEQLEEWLIEITEALAAHNLAHPDKPAAPFAINQIVHKSNDRLEHDMALCVKYKVPIIITSLGAREDVNAAAHSYGGIVLHDIINNKFAKKAIEKGADGLVAVAAGAGGHAGVKSPFALIQEIREWFDGPIALSGAIANGGAILAAQAMGADFAYIGSAFIATQEARAAEEYKQAIVDASSDDIVYSNLFTGVHGNYLAPSIRKAGLDPENLPESDASKMNFGGDAKKAWKDIWGCGQGIGAIDKVQSTAELVARLKREYAEAKASLLVA
;
A
#
# COMPACT_ATOMS: atom_id res chain seq x y z
N MET A 1 -23.45 4.39 -5.83
CA MET A 1 -22.10 4.65 -6.38
C MET A 1 -21.34 5.48 -5.36
N SER A 2 -20.11 5.10 -5.05
CA SER A 2 -19.26 5.83 -4.11
C SER A 2 -18.96 7.25 -4.59
N LYS A 3 -18.85 8.19 -3.64
CA LYS A 3 -18.48 9.58 -3.91
C LYS A 3 -16.94 9.68 -3.95
N LEU A 4 -16.37 9.56 -5.14
CA LEU A 4 -14.92 9.66 -5.32
C LEU A 4 -14.46 11.11 -5.44
N PRO A 5 -13.36 11.51 -4.76
CA PRO A 5 -12.65 12.75 -5.02
C PRO A 5 -12.16 12.83 -6.47
N ALA A 6 -12.06 14.05 -7.02
CA ALA A 6 -11.70 14.26 -8.42
C ALA A 6 -10.37 13.59 -8.83
N VAL A 7 -9.38 13.59 -7.95
CA VAL A 7 -8.08 12.94 -8.19
C VAL A 7 -8.18 11.43 -8.40
N LEU A 8 -9.18 10.77 -7.81
CA LEU A 8 -9.42 9.33 -7.95
C LEU A 8 -10.39 8.99 -9.09
N GLN A 9 -11.28 9.93 -9.47
CA GLN A 9 -12.21 9.73 -10.61
C GLN A 9 -11.49 9.57 -11.95
N GLN A 10 -10.28 10.12 -12.09
CA GLN A 10 -9.49 10.08 -13.32
C GLN A 10 -8.79 8.74 -13.55
N LEU A 11 -8.75 7.86 -12.55
CA LEU A 11 -8.09 6.57 -12.65
C LEU A 11 -8.84 5.62 -13.59
N LYS A 12 -8.20 5.26 -14.70
CA LYS A 12 -8.74 4.30 -15.68
C LYS A 12 -8.65 2.84 -15.22
N PHE A 13 -7.80 2.57 -14.24
CA PHE A 13 -7.59 1.23 -13.68
C PHE A 13 -7.64 1.30 -12.14
N PRO A 14 -8.48 0.51 -11.48
CA PRO A 14 -8.83 0.70 -10.07
C PRO A 14 -7.78 0.09 -9.13
N VAL A 15 -6.53 0.54 -9.23
CA VAL A 15 -5.41 0.03 -8.43
C VAL A 15 -4.62 1.17 -7.81
N ILE A 16 -4.35 1.02 -6.52
CA ILE A 16 -3.40 1.81 -5.76
C ILE A 16 -2.27 0.86 -5.32
N ALA A 17 -1.03 1.18 -5.68
CA ALA A 17 0.12 0.45 -5.19
C ALA A 17 0.36 0.80 -3.71
N SER A 18 0.56 -0.21 -2.87
CA SER A 18 0.82 -0.03 -1.45
C SER A 18 2.21 0.59 -1.21
N PRO A 19 2.35 1.51 -0.24
CA PRO A 19 3.65 2.01 0.17
C PRO A 19 4.44 0.90 0.88
N LEU A 20 5.57 0.51 0.31
CA LEU A 20 6.39 -0.59 0.80
C LEU A 20 7.56 -0.06 1.60
N PHE A 21 7.58 -0.33 2.92
CA PHE A 21 8.64 0.12 3.81
C PHE A 21 10.00 -0.40 3.34
N ILE A 22 11.03 0.47 3.29
CA ILE A 22 12.38 0.28 2.75
C ILE A 22 12.46 -0.08 1.26
N ILE A 23 11.38 -0.51 0.62
CA ILE A 23 11.35 -1.02 -0.76
C ILE A 23 10.92 0.06 -1.75
N SER A 24 9.80 0.76 -1.48
CA SER A 24 9.35 1.84 -2.36
C SER A 24 10.37 2.98 -2.40
N ASN A 25 10.60 3.49 -3.60
CA ASN A 25 11.54 4.56 -3.92
C ASN A 25 10.99 5.34 -5.13
N PRO A 26 11.56 6.49 -5.51
CA PRO A 26 11.05 7.28 -6.64
C PRO A 26 10.95 6.50 -7.95
N LYS A 27 11.93 5.64 -8.27
CA LYS A 27 11.92 4.84 -9.49
C LYS A 27 10.68 3.95 -9.56
N LEU A 28 10.33 3.28 -8.46
CA LEU A 28 9.13 2.43 -8.38
C LEU A 28 7.85 3.27 -8.49
N VAL A 29 7.74 4.36 -7.72
CA VAL A 29 6.57 5.25 -7.73
C VAL A 29 6.32 5.82 -9.12
N ILE A 30 7.36 6.33 -9.78
CA ILE A 30 7.29 6.89 -11.14
C ILE A 30 6.83 5.81 -12.14
N ALA A 31 7.38 4.59 -12.05
CA ALA A 31 7.00 3.49 -12.92
C ALA A 31 5.54 3.08 -12.73
N GLN A 32 5.05 3.03 -11.49
CA GLN A 32 3.65 2.76 -11.14
C GLN A 32 2.72 3.83 -11.72
N CYS A 33 3.02 5.11 -11.51
CA CYS A 33 2.21 6.21 -12.02
C CYS A 33 2.17 6.23 -13.55
N LYS A 34 3.30 6.05 -14.23
CA LYS A 34 3.38 5.97 -15.70
C LYS A 34 2.64 4.76 -16.27
N ALA A 35 2.57 3.66 -15.53
CA ALA A 35 1.80 2.48 -15.90
C ALA A 35 0.27 2.66 -15.69
N GLY A 36 -0.15 3.74 -15.01
CA GLY A 36 -1.55 4.13 -14.82
C GLY A 36 -2.20 3.60 -13.55
N VAL A 37 -1.42 3.32 -12.51
CA VAL A 37 -1.86 3.03 -11.14
C VAL A 37 -1.31 4.08 -10.19
N VAL A 38 -2.00 4.35 -9.08
CA VAL A 38 -1.46 5.24 -8.05
C VAL A 38 -0.17 4.64 -7.51
N GLY A 39 0.95 5.34 -7.68
CA GLY A 39 2.23 4.95 -7.09
C GLY A 39 2.36 5.47 -5.67
N SER A 40 2.97 4.73 -4.77
CA SER A 40 3.14 5.21 -3.40
C SER A 40 4.43 4.80 -2.73
N MET A 41 4.84 5.61 -1.75
CA MET A 41 5.97 5.31 -0.88
C MET A 41 5.77 5.87 0.54
N PRO A 42 6.36 5.24 1.58
CA PRO A 42 6.46 5.84 2.90
C PRO A 42 7.43 7.03 2.89
N ALA A 43 7.06 8.15 3.53
CA ALA A 43 7.99 9.27 3.75
C ALA A 43 9.25 8.81 4.50
N LEU A 44 9.09 7.89 5.44
CA LEU A 44 10.18 7.32 6.25
C LEU A 44 11.20 6.49 5.45
N ASN A 45 10.95 6.18 4.17
CA ASN A 45 11.94 5.52 3.31
C ASN A 45 13.05 6.47 2.87
N ALA A 46 12.77 7.77 2.79
CA ALA A 46 13.79 8.79 2.54
C ALA A 46 14.67 8.97 3.79
N ARG A 47 15.97 8.76 3.64
CA ARG A 47 16.94 8.82 4.73
C ARG A 47 18.29 9.29 4.20
N PRO A 48 18.81 10.41 4.75
CA PRO A 48 18.25 11.22 5.85
C PRO A 48 16.94 11.93 5.49
N ALA A 49 16.36 12.71 6.41
CA ALA A 49 15.03 13.32 6.23
C ALA A 49 14.96 14.26 5.01
N GLU A 50 16.07 14.98 4.77
CA GLU A 50 16.23 15.92 3.66
C GLU A 50 16.05 15.24 2.29
N GLN A 51 16.36 13.95 2.18
CA GLN A 51 16.19 13.17 0.95
C GLN A 51 14.73 13.11 0.50
N LEU A 52 13.75 13.32 1.40
CA LEU A 52 12.35 13.33 1.01
C LEU A 52 12.04 14.44 0.01
N GLU A 53 12.63 15.61 0.20
CA GLU A 53 12.46 16.73 -0.72
C GLU A 53 13.01 16.42 -2.10
N GLU A 54 14.22 15.86 -2.18
CA GLU A 54 14.83 15.43 -3.45
C GLU A 54 13.93 14.42 -4.19
N TRP A 55 13.38 13.45 -3.45
CA TRP A 55 12.50 12.45 -4.02
C TRP A 55 11.16 13.01 -4.50
N LEU A 56 10.60 13.99 -3.79
CA LEU A 56 9.38 14.66 -4.23
C LEU A 56 9.60 15.48 -5.49
N ILE A 57 10.75 16.16 -5.62
CA ILE A 57 11.16 16.86 -6.85
C ILE A 57 11.28 15.86 -8.00
N GLU A 58 12.05 14.79 -7.83
CA GLU A 58 12.27 13.75 -8.85
C GLU A 58 10.93 13.18 -9.37
N ILE A 59 10.02 12.80 -8.45
CA ILE A 59 8.71 12.26 -8.82
C ILE A 59 7.89 13.30 -9.58
N THR A 60 7.79 14.51 -9.06
CA THR A 60 6.95 15.57 -9.64
C THR A 60 7.43 15.94 -11.04
N GLU A 61 8.73 16.14 -11.22
CA GLU A 61 9.33 16.49 -12.52
C GLU A 61 9.18 15.35 -13.53
N ALA A 62 9.44 14.11 -13.11
CA ALA A 62 9.32 12.94 -13.99
C ALA A 62 7.88 12.69 -14.47
N LEU A 63 6.88 12.93 -13.60
CA LEU A 63 5.47 12.80 -13.96
C LEU A 63 5.00 13.98 -14.82
N ALA A 64 5.45 15.20 -14.55
CA ALA A 64 5.15 16.37 -15.38
C ALA A 64 5.72 16.22 -16.81
N ALA A 65 6.96 15.79 -16.91
CA ALA A 65 7.60 15.51 -18.22
C ALA A 65 6.86 14.39 -18.98
N HIS A 66 6.44 13.33 -18.28
CA HIS A 66 5.65 12.26 -18.91
C HIS A 66 4.30 12.79 -19.43
N ASN A 67 3.58 13.59 -18.64
CA ASN A 67 2.27 14.11 -19.02
C ASN A 67 2.36 15.06 -20.21
N LEU A 68 3.44 15.85 -20.30
CA LEU A 68 3.71 16.70 -21.46
C LEU A 68 3.97 15.88 -22.72
N ALA A 69 4.74 14.80 -22.61
CA ALA A 69 5.08 13.91 -23.73
C ALA A 69 3.92 12.98 -24.15
N HIS A 70 3.00 12.69 -23.22
CA HIS A 70 1.90 11.73 -23.42
C HIS A 70 0.55 12.29 -22.94
N PRO A 71 0.03 13.37 -23.55
CA PRO A 71 -1.20 14.04 -23.10
C PRO A 71 -2.44 13.11 -23.12
N ASP A 72 -2.49 12.16 -24.04
CA ASP A 72 -3.58 11.18 -24.16
C ASP A 72 -3.50 10.05 -23.13
N LYS A 73 -2.34 9.89 -22.50
CA LYS A 73 -2.07 8.86 -21.50
C LYS A 73 -1.29 9.43 -20.31
N PRO A 74 -1.89 10.38 -19.58
CA PRO A 74 -1.21 10.98 -18.43
C PRO A 74 -0.92 9.93 -17.35
N ALA A 75 0.12 10.19 -16.58
CA ALA A 75 0.45 9.38 -15.41
C ALA A 75 -0.66 9.47 -14.35
N ALA A 76 -0.88 8.39 -13.62
CA ALA A 76 -1.72 8.42 -12.43
C ALA A 76 -1.05 9.28 -11.32
N PRO A 77 -1.83 9.80 -10.36
CA PRO A 77 -1.28 10.54 -9.23
C PRO A 77 -0.40 9.63 -8.35
N PHE A 78 0.46 10.25 -7.55
CA PHE A 78 1.22 9.54 -6.53
C PHE A 78 0.70 9.82 -5.11
N ALA A 79 1.08 8.97 -4.18
CA ALA A 79 0.73 9.07 -2.77
C ALA A 79 1.97 8.97 -1.88
N ILE A 80 1.96 9.72 -0.77
CA ILE A 80 2.97 9.60 0.30
C ILE A 80 2.29 9.06 1.55
N ASN A 81 2.86 7.99 2.09
CA ASN A 81 2.39 7.44 3.36
C ASN A 81 3.08 8.12 4.54
N GLN A 82 2.27 8.51 5.51
CA GLN A 82 2.68 9.12 6.77
C GLN A 82 2.29 8.21 7.94
N ILE A 83 3.27 7.81 8.72
CA ILE A 83 3.03 7.18 10.03
C ILE A 83 2.69 8.27 11.03
N VAL A 84 1.43 8.31 11.47
CA VAL A 84 0.95 9.38 12.37
C VAL A 84 1.04 9.01 13.86
N HIS A 85 1.72 7.90 14.17
CA HIS A 85 2.00 7.50 15.54
C HIS A 85 2.99 8.48 16.21
N LYS A 86 2.80 8.71 17.52
CA LYS A 86 3.60 9.65 18.34
C LYS A 86 5.12 9.38 18.35
N SER A 87 5.55 8.17 17.99
CA SER A 87 6.96 7.81 17.86
C SER A 87 7.61 8.30 16.55
N ASN A 88 6.85 8.85 15.62
CA ASN A 88 7.39 9.44 14.41
C ASN A 88 7.72 10.92 14.67
N ASP A 89 8.96 11.18 14.97
CA ASP A 89 9.53 12.52 15.21
C ASP A 89 9.70 13.37 13.94
N ARG A 90 9.55 12.74 12.75
CA ARG A 90 9.67 13.41 11.45
C ARG A 90 8.34 13.90 10.87
N LEU A 91 7.21 13.55 11.49
CA LEU A 91 5.89 13.74 10.89
C LEU A 91 5.64 15.20 10.46
N GLU A 92 5.96 16.17 11.30
CA GLU A 92 5.74 17.60 11.01
C GLU A 92 6.61 18.07 9.84
N HIS A 93 7.88 17.69 9.82
CA HIS A 93 8.80 17.99 8.72
C HIS A 93 8.32 17.37 7.41
N ASP A 94 7.99 16.08 7.42
CA ASP A 94 7.58 15.34 6.22
C ASP A 94 6.22 15.84 5.68
N MET A 95 5.29 16.23 6.57
CA MET A 95 4.02 16.85 6.16
C MET A 95 4.21 18.25 5.59
N ALA A 96 5.13 19.06 6.13
CA ALA A 96 5.44 20.37 5.55
C ALA A 96 5.95 20.26 4.10
N LEU A 97 6.75 19.24 3.80
CA LEU A 97 7.18 18.93 2.43
C LEU A 97 6.00 18.47 1.55
N CYS A 98 5.11 17.60 2.08
CA CYS A 98 3.91 17.18 1.36
C CYS A 98 3.02 18.40 0.99
N VAL A 99 2.86 19.37 1.88
CA VAL A 99 2.13 20.62 1.63
C VAL A 99 2.85 21.47 0.57
N LYS A 100 4.18 21.65 0.70
CA LYS A 100 5.00 22.43 -0.24
C LYS A 100 4.90 21.91 -1.67
N TYR A 101 4.95 20.58 -1.84
CA TYR A 101 4.91 19.93 -3.15
C TYR A 101 3.50 19.49 -3.57
N LYS A 102 2.47 19.86 -2.79
CA LYS A 102 1.05 19.56 -3.06
C LYS A 102 0.82 18.09 -3.42
N VAL A 103 1.34 17.19 -2.58
CA VAL A 103 1.21 15.74 -2.78
C VAL A 103 -0.28 15.37 -2.94
N PRO A 104 -0.71 14.78 -4.07
CA PRO A 104 -2.13 14.62 -4.36
C PRO A 104 -2.89 13.75 -3.35
N ILE A 105 -2.22 12.72 -2.83
CA ILE A 105 -2.83 11.73 -1.93
C ILE A 105 -1.89 11.50 -0.74
N ILE A 106 -2.39 11.68 0.46
CA ILE A 106 -1.71 11.28 1.69
C ILE A 106 -2.34 9.98 2.17
N ILE A 107 -1.52 8.98 2.49
CA ILE A 107 -1.97 7.75 3.14
C ILE A 107 -1.52 7.81 4.59
N THR A 108 -2.45 7.78 5.56
CA THR A 108 -2.12 7.83 6.97
C THR A 108 -2.25 6.47 7.63
N SER A 109 -1.29 6.12 8.48
CA SER A 109 -1.22 4.81 9.16
C SER A 109 -0.91 4.97 10.64
N LEU A 110 -1.39 4.02 11.46
CA LEU A 110 -1.10 3.91 12.91
C LEU A 110 -1.61 5.08 13.75
N GLY A 111 -2.82 5.51 13.50
CA GLY A 111 -3.53 6.56 14.22
C GLY A 111 -4.21 7.55 13.28
N ALA A 112 -5.22 8.28 13.75
CA ALA A 112 -5.93 9.30 12.99
C ALA A 112 -5.71 10.68 13.63
N ARG A 113 -5.21 11.65 12.84
CA ARG A 113 -4.87 13.01 13.29
C ARG A 113 -5.56 14.06 12.41
N GLU A 114 -6.38 14.91 13.03
CA GLU A 114 -7.12 15.98 12.35
C GLU A 114 -6.20 17.03 11.72
N ASP A 115 -5.11 17.37 12.40
CA ASP A 115 -4.15 18.36 11.92
C ASP A 115 -3.40 17.90 10.66
N VAL A 116 -3.08 16.60 10.55
CA VAL A 116 -2.48 16.00 9.35
C VAL A 116 -3.48 16.05 8.18
N ASN A 117 -4.74 15.70 8.45
CA ASN A 117 -5.79 15.72 7.44
C ASN A 117 -6.07 17.15 6.97
N ALA A 118 -6.17 18.12 7.89
CA ALA A 118 -6.34 19.53 7.57
C ALA A 118 -5.16 20.09 6.75
N ALA A 119 -3.92 19.68 7.06
CA ALA A 119 -2.75 20.08 6.28
C ALA A 119 -2.83 19.58 4.83
N ALA A 120 -3.26 18.34 4.59
CA ALA A 120 -3.48 17.81 3.24
C ALA A 120 -4.60 18.59 2.52
N HIS A 121 -5.71 18.84 3.19
CA HIS A 121 -6.85 19.58 2.62
C HIS A 121 -6.51 21.03 2.30
N SER A 122 -5.56 21.66 2.99
CA SER A 122 -5.19 23.07 2.79
C SER A 122 -4.74 23.41 1.37
N TYR A 123 -4.26 22.42 0.61
CA TYR A 123 -3.84 22.58 -0.79
C TYR A 123 -4.66 21.77 -1.80
N GLY A 124 -5.75 21.12 -1.34
CA GLY A 124 -6.63 20.30 -2.18
C GLY A 124 -6.19 18.84 -2.33
N GLY A 125 -5.23 18.36 -1.51
CA GLY A 125 -4.89 16.94 -1.38
C GLY A 125 -6.00 16.16 -0.66
N ILE A 126 -6.01 14.84 -0.81
CA ILE A 126 -6.92 13.94 -0.10
C ILE A 126 -6.17 13.02 0.86
N VAL A 127 -6.90 12.50 1.85
CA VAL A 127 -6.35 11.56 2.84
C VAL A 127 -7.09 10.22 2.78
N LEU A 128 -6.34 9.15 2.54
CA LEU A 128 -6.79 7.76 2.73
C LEU A 128 -6.19 7.21 4.01
N HIS A 129 -7.00 6.58 4.87
CA HIS A 129 -6.52 6.09 6.17
C HIS A 129 -6.56 4.57 6.26
N ASP A 130 -5.45 3.96 6.70
CA ASP A 130 -5.34 2.51 6.92
C ASP A 130 -6.18 2.07 8.12
N ILE A 131 -7.07 1.09 7.90
CA ILE A 131 -7.90 0.53 8.95
C ILE A 131 -7.94 -1.00 8.88
N ILE A 132 -8.13 -1.63 10.04
CA ILE A 132 -8.25 -3.09 10.16
C ILE A 132 -9.62 -3.53 10.69
N ASN A 133 -10.47 -2.60 11.05
CA ASN A 133 -11.83 -2.87 11.56
C ASN A 133 -12.72 -1.63 11.47
N ASN A 134 -14.02 -1.85 11.66
CA ASN A 134 -15.05 -0.82 11.54
C ASN A 134 -14.92 0.31 12.60
N LYS A 135 -14.43 -0.02 13.81
CA LYS A 135 -14.20 0.99 14.86
C LYS A 135 -13.15 2.02 14.42
N PHE A 136 -12.02 1.55 13.85
CA PHE A 136 -10.98 2.45 13.35
C PHE A 136 -11.42 3.17 12.08
N ALA A 137 -12.22 2.54 11.23
CA ALA A 137 -12.80 3.18 10.06
C ALA A 137 -13.65 4.40 10.44
N LYS A 138 -14.60 4.24 11.38
CA LYS A 138 -15.42 5.35 11.87
C LYS A 138 -14.59 6.48 12.45
N LYS A 139 -13.60 6.14 13.30
CA LYS A 139 -12.69 7.12 13.89
C LYS A 139 -11.87 7.87 12.85
N ALA A 140 -11.43 7.22 11.78
CA ALA A 140 -10.67 7.87 10.69
C ALA A 140 -11.53 8.92 9.97
N ILE A 141 -12.78 8.59 9.64
CA ILE A 141 -13.71 9.50 8.98
C ILE A 141 -14.12 10.65 9.92
N GLU A 142 -14.38 10.38 11.21
CA GLU A 142 -14.64 11.43 12.22
C GLU A 142 -13.48 12.43 12.32
N LYS A 143 -12.23 11.98 12.08
CA LYS A 143 -11.03 12.81 12.09
C LYS A 143 -10.75 13.49 10.74
N GLY A 144 -11.63 13.34 9.76
CA GLY A 144 -11.58 14.04 8.48
C GLY A 144 -10.81 13.32 7.38
N ALA A 145 -10.59 12.00 7.46
CA ALA A 145 -10.10 11.25 6.31
C ALA A 145 -11.16 11.22 5.20
N ASP A 146 -10.74 11.36 3.93
CA ASP A 146 -11.64 11.34 2.77
C ASP A 146 -12.02 9.92 2.36
N GLY A 147 -11.16 8.94 2.70
CA GLY A 147 -11.37 7.55 2.34
C GLY A 147 -10.59 6.60 3.20
N LEU A 148 -10.79 5.32 2.95
CA LEU A 148 -10.27 4.23 3.77
C LEU A 148 -9.42 3.27 2.94
N VAL A 149 -8.33 2.79 3.53
CA VAL A 149 -7.61 1.60 3.08
C VAL A 149 -7.97 0.47 4.03
N ALA A 150 -8.84 -0.43 3.61
CA ALA A 150 -9.28 -1.58 4.39
C ALA A 150 -8.22 -2.69 4.33
N VAL A 151 -7.39 -2.78 5.36
CA VAL A 151 -6.31 -3.77 5.47
C VAL A 151 -6.88 -5.05 6.09
N ALA A 152 -7.37 -5.93 5.23
CA ALA A 152 -8.03 -7.16 5.59
C ALA A 152 -7.04 -8.32 5.83
N ALA A 153 -7.55 -9.47 6.20
CA ALA A 153 -6.78 -10.70 6.31
C ALA A 153 -6.05 -11.00 4.98
N GLY A 154 -4.81 -11.47 5.09
CA GLY A 154 -3.97 -11.78 3.94
C GLY A 154 -3.17 -10.62 3.36
N ALA A 155 -3.30 -9.40 3.88
CA ALA A 155 -2.43 -8.29 3.53
C ALA A 155 -0.99 -8.52 4.05
N GLY A 156 0.03 -8.11 3.29
CA GLY A 156 1.44 -8.20 3.70
C GLY A 156 1.82 -7.13 4.72
N GLY A 157 2.82 -7.42 5.55
CA GLY A 157 3.18 -6.55 6.67
C GLY A 157 2.07 -6.48 7.72
N HIS A 158 1.92 -5.35 8.39
CA HIS A 158 0.85 -5.18 9.39
C HIS A 158 -0.52 -5.40 8.76
N ALA A 159 -1.28 -6.33 9.30
CA ALA A 159 -2.55 -6.75 8.73
C ALA A 159 -3.62 -7.02 9.79
N GLY A 160 -4.87 -6.80 9.41
CA GLY A 160 -6.03 -7.23 10.19
C GLY A 160 -6.32 -8.72 10.00
N VAL A 161 -7.22 -9.24 10.83
CA VAL A 161 -7.71 -10.62 10.80
C VAL A 161 -9.12 -10.73 10.20
N LYS A 162 -9.74 -9.61 9.85
CA LYS A 162 -11.08 -9.61 9.30
C LYS A 162 -11.08 -10.07 7.85
N SER A 163 -12.03 -10.96 7.53
CA SER A 163 -12.29 -11.30 6.13
C SER A 163 -12.60 -10.03 5.32
N PRO A 164 -12.05 -9.89 4.10
CA PRO A 164 -12.38 -8.75 3.24
C PRO A 164 -13.88 -8.67 2.94
N PHE A 165 -14.55 -9.80 2.79
CA PHE A 165 -16.01 -9.85 2.58
C PHE A 165 -16.78 -9.21 3.74
N ALA A 166 -16.45 -9.56 4.99
CA ALA A 166 -17.11 -8.99 6.15
C ALA A 166 -16.78 -7.50 6.32
N LEU A 167 -15.50 -7.15 6.22
CA LEU A 167 -15.02 -5.79 6.49
C LEU A 167 -15.62 -4.77 5.51
N ILE A 168 -15.62 -5.07 4.20
CA ILE A 168 -16.15 -4.16 3.19
C ILE A 168 -17.66 -3.99 3.31
N GLN A 169 -18.41 -5.08 3.50
CA GLN A 169 -19.86 -5.02 3.66
C GLN A 169 -20.25 -4.15 4.86
N GLU A 170 -19.62 -4.38 6.03
CA GLU A 170 -19.89 -3.59 7.23
C GLU A 170 -19.58 -2.08 7.06
N ILE A 171 -18.50 -1.74 6.34
CA ILE A 171 -18.15 -0.34 6.10
C ILE A 171 -19.14 0.30 5.13
N ARG A 172 -19.58 -0.40 4.08
CA ARG A 172 -20.52 0.12 3.10
C ARG A 172 -21.92 0.40 3.63
N GLU A 173 -22.31 -0.19 4.76
CA GLU A 173 -23.58 0.15 5.42
C GLU A 173 -23.67 1.62 5.88
N TRP A 174 -22.54 2.28 6.11
CA TRP A 174 -22.51 3.63 6.66
C TRP A 174 -21.57 4.60 5.93
N PHE A 175 -20.73 4.13 5.02
CA PHE A 175 -19.73 4.96 4.33
C PHE A 175 -19.83 4.81 2.81
N ASP A 176 -20.07 5.93 2.11
CA ASP A 176 -20.19 6.03 0.65
C ASP A 176 -18.97 6.67 -0.03
N GLY A 177 -17.91 7.00 0.71
CA GLY A 177 -16.65 7.51 0.19
C GLY A 177 -15.72 6.42 -0.35
N PRO A 178 -14.50 6.78 -0.81
CA PRO A 178 -13.56 5.85 -1.42
C PRO A 178 -13.06 4.78 -0.45
N ILE A 179 -13.07 3.52 -0.89
CA ILE A 179 -12.46 2.39 -0.18
C ILE A 179 -11.48 1.67 -1.10
N ALA A 180 -10.23 1.54 -0.64
CA ALA A 180 -9.24 0.66 -1.23
C ALA A 180 -9.10 -0.61 -0.38
N LEU A 181 -9.25 -1.79 -0.99
CA LEU A 181 -9.13 -3.07 -0.30
C LEU A 181 -7.72 -3.63 -0.44
N SER A 182 -7.08 -3.93 0.69
CA SER A 182 -5.82 -4.65 0.80
C SER A 182 -6.04 -6.05 1.38
N GLY A 183 -5.40 -7.06 0.80
CA GLY A 183 -5.42 -8.44 1.27
C GLY A 183 -5.46 -9.45 0.13
N ALA A 184 -4.38 -10.19 -0.06
CA ALA A 184 -4.25 -11.30 -1.02
C ALA A 184 -4.58 -10.95 -2.49
N ILE A 185 -4.42 -9.69 -2.92
CA ILE A 185 -4.71 -9.26 -4.29
C ILE A 185 -3.41 -9.21 -5.10
N ALA A 186 -3.27 -10.07 -6.12
CA ALA A 186 -2.09 -10.12 -6.99
C ALA A 186 -2.38 -10.46 -8.46
N ASN A 187 -3.66 -10.54 -8.85
CA ASN A 187 -4.10 -10.76 -10.23
C ASN A 187 -5.34 -9.94 -10.58
N GLY A 188 -5.69 -9.88 -11.86
CA GLY A 188 -6.82 -9.09 -12.35
C GLY A 188 -8.19 -9.58 -11.87
N GLY A 189 -8.36 -10.88 -11.67
CA GLY A 189 -9.59 -11.45 -11.12
C GLY A 189 -9.85 -11.01 -9.68
N ALA A 190 -8.80 -10.96 -8.84
CA ALA A 190 -8.89 -10.46 -7.47
C ALA A 190 -9.18 -8.95 -7.41
N ILE A 191 -8.70 -8.16 -8.37
CA ILE A 191 -9.06 -6.74 -8.50
C ILE A 191 -10.56 -6.60 -8.78
N LEU A 192 -11.10 -7.38 -9.71
CA LEU A 192 -12.53 -7.38 -10.01
C LEU A 192 -13.36 -7.84 -8.81
N ALA A 193 -12.91 -8.88 -8.09
CA ALA A 193 -13.57 -9.36 -6.88
C ALA A 193 -13.63 -8.27 -5.79
N ALA A 194 -12.56 -7.49 -5.60
CA ALA A 194 -12.55 -6.36 -4.67
C ALA A 194 -13.66 -5.34 -5.02
N GLN A 195 -13.83 -5.02 -6.30
CA GLN A 195 -14.90 -4.12 -6.76
C GLN A 195 -16.29 -4.76 -6.57
N ALA A 196 -16.45 -6.04 -6.87
CA ALA A 196 -17.72 -6.75 -6.68
C ALA A 196 -18.15 -6.78 -5.20
N MET A 197 -17.19 -6.80 -4.26
CA MET A 197 -17.46 -6.69 -2.83
C MET A 197 -17.84 -5.27 -2.38
N GLY A 198 -17.63 -4.26 -3.22
CA GLY A 198 -17.94 -2.85 -2.91
C GLY A 198 -16.73 -1.96 -2.65
N ALA A 199 -15.49 -2.43 -2.77
CA ALA A 199 -14.31 -1.56 -2.79
C ALA A 199 -14.22 -0.81 -4.12
N ASP A 200 -13.71 0.42 -4.10
CA ASP A 200 -13.49 1.19 -5.33
C ASP A 200 -12.15 0.82 -5.97
N PHE A 201 -11.17 0.48 -5.15
CA PHE A 201 -9.80 0.20 -5.56
C PHE A 201 -9.26 -1.08 -4.91
N ALA A 202 -8.41 -1.79 -5.64
CA ALA A 202 -7.51 -2.78 -5.09
C ALA A 202 -6.22 -2.10 -4.60
N TYR A 203 -5.75 -2.44 -3.40
CA TYR A 203 -4.51 -1.94 -2.80
C TYR A 203 -3.48 -3.05 -2.79
N ILE A 204 -2.49 -2.96 -3.67
CA ILE A 204 -1.59 -4.06 -4.02
C ILE A 204 -0.17 -3.77 -3.55
N GLY A 205 0.41 -4.67 -2.74
CA GLY A 205 1.78 -4.57 -2.24
C GLY A 205 2.71 -5.62 -2.82
N SER A 206 2.54 -6.88 -2.45
CA SER A 206 3.50 -7.97 -2.69
C SER A 206 3.90 -8.15 -4.15
N ALA A 207 2.97 -7.99 -5.09
CA ALA A 207 3.26 -8.07 -6.52
C ALA A 207 4.25 -6.99 -6.98
N PHE A 208 4.23 -5.81 -6.37
CA PHE A 208 5.18 -4.74 -6.67
C PHE A 208 6.55 -4.93 -6.02
N ILE A 209 6.68 -5.78 -4.98
CA ILE A 209 8.00 -6.17 -4.44
C ILE A 209 8.79 -6.95 -5.49
N ALA A 210 8.13 -7.86 -6.23
CA ALA A 210 8.72 -8.66 -7.29
C ALA A 210 8.85 -7.89 -8.62
N THR A 211 9.17 -6.59 -8.55
CA THR A 211 9.44 -5.78 -9.75
C THR A 211 10.89 -5.30 -9.79
N GLN A 212 11.37 -5.00 -11.00
CA GLN A 212 12.74 -4.55 -11.24
C GLN A 212 13.03 -3.19 -10.57
N GLU A 213 12.02 -2.32 -10.46
CA GLU A 213 12.13 -0.98 -9.90
C GLU A 213 12.08 -0.96 -8.36
N ALA A 214 11.59 -2.04 -7.74
CA ALA A 214 11.53 -2.17 -6.30
C ALA A 214 12.94 -2.32 -5.69
N ARG A 215 13.21 -1.58 -4.61
CA ARG A 215 14.48 -1.66 -3.87
C ARG A 215 14.44 -2.81 -2.85
N ALA A 216 14.07 -3.99 -3.30
CA ALA A 216 14.16 -5.23 -2.53
C ALA A 216 15.41 -6.02 -2.98
N ALA A 217 16.00 -6.80 -2.06
CA ALA A 217 17.05 -7.74 -2.42
C ALA A 217 16.53 -8.77 -3.44
N GLU A 218 17.38 -9.19 -4.38
CA GLU A 218 16.96 -10.18 -5.39
C GLU A 218 16.49 -11.49 -4.77
N GLU A 219 17.12 -11.92 -3.67
CA GLU A 219 16.67 -13.09 -2.89
C GLU A 219 15.25 -12.93 -2.36
N TYR A 220 14.85 -11.71 -1.95
CA TYR A 220 13.49 -11.44 -1.48
C TYR A 220 12.49 -11.53 -2.62
N LYS A 221 12.82 -10.92 -3.77
CA LYS A 221 11.97 -11.00 -4.97
C LYS A 221 11.79 -12.44 -5.43
N GLN A 222 12.88 -13.20 -5.46
CA GLN A 222 12.85 -14.62 -5.85
C GLN A 222 12.07 -15.46 -4.84
N ALA A 223 12.26 -15.23 -3.54
CA ALA A 223 11.52 -15.95 -2.51
C ALA A 223 10.00 -15.73 -2.59
N ILE A 224 9.55 -14.54 -3.05
CA ILE A 224 8.13 -14.30 -3.33
C ILE A 224 7.63 -15.13 -4.51
N VAL A 225 8.45 -15.25 -5.56
CA VAL A 225 8.11 -16.03 -6.77
C VAL A 225 8.05 -17.53 -6.48
N ASP A 226 8.95 -18.03 -5.61
CA ASP A 226 9.06 -19.45 -5.29
C ASP A 226 8.07 -19.92 -4.21
N ALA A 227 7.41 -19.01 -3.50
CA ALA A 227 6.55 -19.28 -2.36
C ALA A 227 5.05 -19.22 -2.71
N SER A 228 4.24 -19.73 -1.79
CA SER A 228 2.78 -19.74 -1.86
C SER A 228 2.15 -19.12 -0.61
N SER A 229 0.83 -19.11 -0.53
CA SER A 229 0.09 -18.70 0.67
C SER A 229 0.45 -19.51 1.91
N ASP A 230 0.88 -20.76 1.75
CA ASP A 230 1.26 -21.65 2.85
C ASP A 230 2.57 -21.24 3.51
N ASP A 231 3.38 -20.42 2.82
CA ASP A 231 4.62 -19.85 3.33
C ASP A 231 4.43 -18.53 4.08
N ILE A 232 3.20 -18.09 4.30
CA ILE A 232 2.89 -16.84 4.99
C ILE A 232 2.58 -17.10 6.47
N VAL A 233 3.36 -16.46 7.34
CA VAL A 233 3.25 -16.59 8.79
C VAL A 233 2.69 -15.29 9.38
N TYR A 234 1.62 -15.39 10.16
CA TYR A 234 1.01 -14.26 10.87
C TYR A 234 1.56 -14.19 12.30
N SER A 235 2.32 -13.16 12.63
CA SER A 235 2.98 -13.02 13.93
C SER A 235 3.13 -11.56 14.34
N ASN A 236 3.19 -11.30 15.65
CA ASN A 236 3.52 -9.99 16.23
C ASN A 236 4.97 -9.90 16.73
N LEU A 237 5.76 -10.98 16.58
CA LEU A 237 7.11 -11.08 17.14
C LEU A 237 8.02 -9.92 16.71
N PHE A 238 7.96 -9.55 15.43
CA PHE A 238 9.00 -8.71 14.82
C PHE A 238 8.82 -7.21 15.05
N THR A 239 7.58 -6.77 15.32
CA THR A 239 7.26 -5.34 15.44
C THR A 239 6.36 -5.02 16.63
N GLY A 240 5.90 -6.01 17.38
CA GLY A 240 4.86 -5.86 18.41
C GLY A 240 3.44 -5.71 17.84
N VAL A 241 3.29 -5.60 16.52
CA VAL A 241 2.01 -5.56 15.81
C VAL A 241 1.92 -6.78 14.91
N HIS A 242 0.76 -7.43 14.88
CA HIS A 242 0.54 -8.58 14.02
C HIS A 242 0.68 -8.21 12.54
N GLY A 243 1.37 -9.06 11.81
CA GLY A 243 1.59 -8.92 10.37
C GLY A 243 1.91 -10.24 9.69
N ASN A 244 1.87 -10.23 8.37
CA ASN A 244 2.18 -11.36 7.53
C ASN A 244 3.62 -11.29 7.02
N TYR A 245 4.37 -12.37 7.21
CA TYR A 245 5.79 -12.49 6.90
C TYR A 245 6.09 -13.77 6.16
N LEU A 246 7.15 -13.77 5.35
CA LEU A 246 7.57 -14.89 4.51
C LEU A 246 8.41 -15.88 5.32
N ALA A 247 7.93 -17.12 5.48
CA ALA A 247 8.56 -18.18 6.26
C ALA A 247 10.03 -18.45 5.89
N PRO A 248 10.46 -18.48 4.61
CA PRO A 248 11.87 -18.60 4.24
C PRO A 248 12.78 -17.55 4.91
N SER A 249 12.35 -16.31 5.06
CA SER A 249 13.15 -15.27 5.73
C SER A 249 13.26 -15.51 7.23
N ILE A 250 12.19 -16.02 7.86
CA ILE A 250 12.16 -16.39 9.28
C ILE A 250 13.12 -17.53 9.55
N ARG A 251 13.11 -18.59 8.71
CA ARG A 251 14.07 -19.71 8.78
C ARG A 251 15.51 -19.23 8.58
N LYS A 252 15.75 -18.34 7.62
CA LYS A 252 17.07 -17.74 7.37
C LYS A 252 17.61 -16.98 8.60
N ALA A 253 16.70 -16.36 9.38
CA ALA A 253 17.04 -15.70 10.63
C ALA A 253 17.26 -16.67 11.81
N GLY A 254 17.17 -17.97 11.61
CA GLY A 254 17.38 -19.00 12.64
C GLY A 254 16.16 -19.25 13.54
N LEU A 255 14.97 -18.80 13.13
CA LEU A 255 13.72 -19.00 13.87
C LEU A 255 12.86 -20.09 13.22
N ASP A 256 12.04 -20.75 14.03
CA ASP A 256 11.04 -21.71 13.55
C ASP A 256 9.72 -20.99 13.25
N PRO A 257 9.29 -20.92 11.98
CA PRO A 257 8.05 -20.24 11.61
C PRO A 257 6.78 -20.81 12.26
N GLU A 258 6.80 -22.08 12.67
CA GLU A 258 5.67 -22.78 13.27
C GLU A 258 5.59 -22.59 14.78
N ASN A 259 6.67 -22.14 15.42
CA ASN A 259 6.79 -22.00 16.86
C ASN A 259 7.35 -20.61 17.26
N LEU A 260 6.78 -19.55 16.72
CA LEU A 260 7.20 -18.19 17.06
C LEU A 260 6.60 -17.74 18.39
N PRO A 261 7.41 -17.18 19.32
CA PRO A 261 6.88 -16.60 20.54
C PRO A 261 6.08 -15.33 20.26
N GLU A 262 5.11 -15.02 21.11
CA GLU A 262 4.42 -13.74 21.04
C GLU A 262 5.31 -12.61 21.59
N SER A 263 5.21 -11.44 20.98
CA SER A 263 5.84 -10.21 21.46
C SER A 263 4.93 -9.46 22.43
N ASP A 264 5.55 -8.76 23.36
CA ASP A 264 4.87 -7.81 24.24
C ASP A 264 4.48 -6.54 23.47
N ALA A 265 3.18 -6.31 23.28
CA ALA A 265 2.65 -5.15 22.56
C ALA A 265 3.07 -3.79 23.16
N SER A 266 3.46 -3.75 24.44
CA SER A 266 3.97 -2.54 25.11
C SER A 266 5.35 -2.10 24.59
N LYS A 267 6.08 -3.00 23.94
CA LYS A 267 7.41 -2.78 23.36
C LYS A 267 7.38 -2.33 21.90
N MET A 268 6.20 -1.98 21.38
CA MET A 268 6.03 -1.48 20.02
C MET A 268 6.92 -0.25 19.78
N ASN A 269 7.87 -0.38 18.84
CA ASN A 269 8.79 0.69 18.47
C ASN A 269 8.98 0.73 16.95
N PHE A 270 8.60 1.86 16.34
CA PHE A 270 8.82 2.14 14.92
C PHE A 270 10.12 2.93 14.66
N GLY A 271 10.93 3.15 15.68
CA GLY A 271 12.23 3.81 15.64
C GLY A 271 13.39 2.92 15.22
N GLY A 272 14.63 3.30 15.61
CA GLY A 272 15.89 2.74 15.13
C GLY A 272 16.07 1.22 15.07
N ASP A 273 15.62 0.49 16.09
CA ASP A 273 15.81 -0.99 16.17
C ASP A 273 14.82 -1.80 15.35
N ALA A 274 13.62 -1.26 15.07
CA ALA A 274 12.65 -1.89 14.16
C ALA A 274 13.21 -2.07 12.74
N LYS A 275 14.21 -1.25 12.34
CA LYS A 275 14.86 -1.33 11.03
C LYS A 275 15.55 -2.67 10.76
N LYS A 276 16.14 -3.28 11.78
CA LYS A 276 16.90 -4.54 11.62
C LYS A 276 15.95 -5.70 11.32
N ALA A 277 14.81 -5.76 12.03
CA ALA A 277 13.81 -6.79 11.79
C ALA A 277 13.26 -6.72 10.35
N TRP A 278 12.87 -5.53 9.86
CA TRP A 278 12.33 -5.38 8.50
C TRP A 278 13.34 -5.59 7.36
N LYS A 279 14.63 -5.54 7.65
CA LYS A 279 15.68 -5.81 6.66
C LYS A 279 15.81 -7.30 6.39
N ASP A 280 15.72 -8.10 7.45
CA ASP A 280 16.05 -9.53 7.42
C ASP A 280 14.78 -10.41 7.43
N ILE A 281 13.65 -9.91 7.94
CA ILE A 281 12.34 -10.58 7.94
C ILE A 281 11.43 -9.92 6.93
N TRP A 282 11.00 -10.66 5.93
CA TRP A 282 10.33 -10.15 4.75
C TRP A 282 8.81 -10.20 4.88
N GLY A 283 8.18 -9.03 4.80
CA GLY A 283 6.73 -8.92 4.87
C GLY A 283 6.07 -9.08 3.51
N CYS A 284 5.18 -10.05 3.34
CA CYS A 284 4.34 -10.17 2.15
C CYS A 284 2.99 -10.80 2.47
N GLY A 285 2.02 -10.62 1.57
CA GLY A 285 0.66 -11.09 1.77
C GLY A 285 0.39 -12.46 1.13
N GLN A 286 -0.75 -13.04 1.47
CA GLN A 286 -1.16 -14.38 1.04
C GLN A 286 -1.41 -14.52 -0.47
N GLY A 287 -1.48 -13.41 -1.22
CA GLY A 287 -1.66 -13.44 -2.68
C GLY A 287 -0.42 -13.80 -3.50
N ILE A 288 0.72 -14.10 -2.87
CA ILE A 288 1.99 -14.31 -3.58
C ILE A 288 1.98 -15.51 -4.54
N GLY A 289 1.17 -16.53 -4.31
CA GLY A 289 1.05 -17.66 -5.23
C GLY A 289 0.59 -17.32 -6.66
N ALA A 290 0.13 -16.08 -6.89
CA ALA A 290 -0.18 -15.56 -8.22
C ALA A 290 0.98 -14.74 -8.85
N ILE A 291 2.17 -14.74 -8.24
CA ILE A 291 3.36 -14.01 -8.70
C ILE A 291 4.37 -15.03 -9.21
N ASP A 292 4.52 -15.14 -10.52
CA ASP A 292 5.25 -16.20 -11.20
C ASP A 292 6.66 -15.80 -11.64
N LYS A 293 7.00 -14.51 -11.59
CA LYS A 293 8.32 -14.00 -12.01
C LYS A 293 8.60 -12.58 -11.52
N VAL A 294 9.88 -12.22 -11.51
CA VAL A 294 10.33 -10.84 -11.40
C VAL A 294 10.25 -10.18 -12.78
N GLN A 295 9.56 -9.04 -12.87
CA GLN A 295 9.30 -8.33 -14.13
C GLN A 295 9.34 -6.81 -13.92
N SER A 296 9.28 -6.01 -14.98
CA SER A 296 9.11 -4.57 -14.83
C SER A 296 7.72 -4.21 -14.30
N THR A 297 7.61 -3.08 -13.62
CA THR A 297 6.31 -2.53 -13.17
C THR A 297 5.33 -2.37 -14.33
N ALA A 298 5.81 -1.96 -15.50
CA ALA A 298 4.97 -1.80 -16.68
C ALA A 298 4.37 -3.13 -17.15
N GLU A 299 5.18 -4.21 -17.19
CA GLU A 299 4.72 -5.56 -17.54
C GLU A 299 3.72 -6.10 -16.52
N LEU A 300 4.00 -5.92 -15.21
CA LEU A 300 3.07 -6.30 -14.15
C LEU A 300 1.71 -5.62 -14.33
N VAL A 301 1.68 -4.30 -14.49
CA VAL A 301 0.42 -3.55 -14.63
C VAL A 301 -0.29 -3.92 -15.94
N ALA A 302 0.43 -4.17 -17.03
CA ALA A 302 -0.16 -4.65 -18.28
C ALA A 302 -0.81 -6.04 -18.11
N ARG A 303 -0.17 -6.96 -17.39
CA ARG A 303 -0.72 -8.26 -17.02
C ARG A 303 -2.00 -8.10 -16.20
N LEU A 304 -1.96 -7.32 -15.13
CA LEU A 304 -3.12 -7.08 -14.26
C LEU A 304 -4.32 -6.50 -15.03
N LYS A 305 -4.08 -5.55 -15.95
CA LYS A 305 -5.13 -4.96 -16.81
C LYS A 305 -5.75 -5.98 -17.74
N ARG A 306 -4.95 -6.83 -18.37
CA ARG A 306 -5.43 -7.90 -19.24
C ARG A 306 -6.29 -8.90 -18.46
N GLU A 307 -5.76 -9.44 -17.36
CA GLU A 307 -6.47 -10.39 -16.49
C GLU A 307 -7.78 -9.82 -15.94
N TYR A 308 -7.78 -8.53 -15.57
CA TYR A 308 -8.99 -7.84 -15.11
C TYR A 308 -10.05 -7.76 -16.23
N ALA A 309 -9.64 -7.42 -17.45
CA ALA A 309 -10.54 -7.35 -18.59
C ALA A 309 -11.11 -8.74 -18.94
N GLU A 310 -10.27 -9.77 -18.92
CA GLU A 310 -10.67 -11.16 -19.15
C GLU A 310 -11.67 -11.67 -18.09
N ALA A 311 -11.37 -11.41 -16.80
CA ALA A 311 -12.27 -11.76 -15.71
C ALA A 311 -13.63 -11.05 -15.84
N LYS A 312 -13.62 -9.76 -16.19
CA LYS A 312 -14.85 -8.99 -16.41
C LYS A 312 -15.66 -9.54 -17.59
N ALA A 313 -15.00 -9.88 -18.68
CA ALA A 313 -15.67 -10.47 -19.85
C ALA A 313 -16.30 -11.84 -19.52
N SER A 314 -15.61 -12.69 -18.74
CA SER A 314 -16.13 -14.01 -18.38
C SER A 314 -17.42 -13.96 -17.56
N LEU A 315 -17.61 -12.93 -16.71
CA LEU A 315 -18.84 -12.75 -15.94
C LEU A 315 -20.03 -12.25 -16.78
N LEU A 316 -19.77 -11.65 -17.95
CA LEU A 316 -20.83 -11.13 -18.84
C LEU A 316 -21.37 -12.20 -19.79
N VAL A 317 -20.70 -13.35 -19.91
CA VAL A 317 -21.07 -14.45 -20.81
C VAL A 317 -21.81 -15.58 -20.04
N ALA A 318 -21.78 -15.52 -18.71
CA ALA A 318 -22.51 -16.44 -17.83
C ALA A 318 -23.90 -15.90 -17.51
#